data_76d5b50de3a4e8ae901c89de3d613b83
#
_entry.id   76d5b50de3a4e8ae901c89de3d613b83
#
_cell.length_a   1.000
_cell.length_b   1.000
_cell.length_c   1.000
_cell.angle_alpha   90.00
_cell.angle_beta   90.00
_cell.angle_gamma   90.00
#
_symmetry.space_group_name_H-M   'P 1'
#
loop_
_entity.id
_entity.type
_entity.pdbx_description
1 polymer ?
#
loop_
_entity_poly.entity_id
_entity_poly.type
_entity_poly.pdbx_seq_one_letter_code
_entity_poly.pdbx_strand_id
1 'polypeptide(L)'
;MPSYRLTPLAEEDLFNIISSTIESWGSAQAKVYAQTIDAALLKLAQYPDFGRERSDIYNGAKSFPIEKHIVFYQISDNGIDVARILHQRMDPSKHF
;
A
#
# COMPACT_ATOMS: atom_id res chain seq x y z
N MET A 1 4.19 -10.86 -16.53
CA MET A 1 2.94 -10.53 -15.82
C MET A 1 3.14 -9.29 -14.95
N PRO A 2 2.13 -8.39 -14.90
CA PRO A 2 2.24 -7.23 -14.02
C PRO A 2 2.41 -7.64 -12.56
N SER A 3 3.24 -6.93 -11.85
CA SER A 3 3.55 -7.21 -10.46
C SER A 3 3.77 -5.91 -9.69
N TYR A 4 3.93 -6.03 -8.38
CA TYR A 4 4.25 -4.87 -7.56
C TYR A 4 5.57 -5.09 -6.83
N ARG A 5 6.24 -3.99 -6.53
CA ARG A 5 7.42 -3.99 -5.68
C ARG A 5 7.21 -3.01 -4.54
N LEU A 6 7.74 -3.36 -3.38
CA LEU A 6 7.68 -2.50 -2.20
C LEU A 6 9.04 -1.83 -2.01
N THR A 7 9.02 -0.52 -1.77
CA THR A 7 10.23 0.16 -1.29
C THR A 7 10.59 -0.36 0.10
N PRO A 8 11.82 -0.15 0.58
CA PRO A 8 12.17 -0.52 1.95
C PRO A 8 11.24 0.08 3.00
N LEU A 9 10.81 1.33 2.83
CA LEU A 9 9.87 1.95 3.75
C LEU A 9 8.49 1.30 3.68
N ALA A 10 8.03 0.92 2.49
CA ALA A 10 6.75 0.23 2.34
C ALA A 10 6.80 -1.17 2.96
N GLU A 11 7.93 -1.86 2.84
CA GLU A 11 8.12 -3.16 3.49
C GLU A 11 8.03 -3.01 5.01
N GLU A 12 8.66 -2.00 5.56
CA GLU A 12 8.59 -1.70 6.99
C GLU A 12 7.17 -1.34 7.42
N ASP A 13 6.48 -0.53 6.62
CA ASP A 13 5.07 -0.20 6.87
C ASP A 13 4.23 -1.47 6.95
N LEU A 14 4.38 -2.37 5.97
CA LEU A 14 3.61 -3.62 5.93
C LEU A 14 3.93 -4.50 7.14
N PHE A 15 5.20 -4.63 7.49
CA PHE A 15 5.61 -5.38 8.68
C PHE A 15 4.92 -4.84 9.93
N ASN A 16 4.91 -3.53 10.11
CA ASN A 16 4.30 -2.89 11.28
C ASN A 16 2.78 -3.07 11.29
N ILE A 17 2.13 -3.01 10.12
CA ILE A 17 0.69 -3.25 10.00
C ILE A 17 0.35 -4.68 10.44
N ILE A 18 1.09 -5.66 9.96
CA ILE A 18 0.84 -7.06 10.28
C ILE A 18 1.10 -7.32 11.76
N SER A 19 2.20 -6.79 12.31
CA SER A 19 2.54 -6.94 13.72
C SER A 19 1.46 -6.35 14.63
N SER A 20 0.98 -5.15 14.32
CA SER A 20 -0.11 -4.50 15.05
C SER A 20 -1.40 -5.31 14.97
N THR A 21 -1.69 -5.87 13.80
CA THR A 21 -2.90 -6.66 13.61
C THR A 21 -2.85 -7.94 14.45
N ILE A 22 -1.68 -8.58 14.52
CA ILE A 22 -1.49 -9.77 15.37
C ILE A 22 -1.77 -9.41 16.83
N GLU A 23 -1.20 -8.31 17.32
CA GLU A 23 -1.37 -7.88 18.70
C GLU A 23 -2.83 -7.58 19.04
N SER A 24 -3.56 -6.93 18.14
CA SER A 24 -4.92 -6.48 18.41
C SER A 24 -5.99 -7.53 18.09
N TRP A 25 -5.77 -8.37 17.08
CA TRP A 25 -6.80 -9.24 16.52
C TRP A 25 -6.37 -10.70 16.36
N GLY A 26 -5.09 -11.02 16.59
CA GLY A 26 -4.57 -12.37 16.48
C GLY A 26 -4.02 -12.68 15.09
N SER A 27 -3.31 -13.80 15.00
CA SER A 27 -2.60 -14.20 13.77
C SER A 27 -3.53 -14.57 12.63
N ALA A 28 -4.69 -15.16 12.91
CA ALA A 28 -5.65 -15.52 11.87
C ALA A 28 -6.17 -14.28 11.14
N GLN A 29 -6.52 -13.23 11.88
CA GLN A 29 -6.99 -11.98 11.29
C GLN A 29 -5.86 -11.26 10.54
N ALA A 30 -4.64 -11.31 11.07
CA ALA A 30 -3.49 -10.73 10.41
C ALA A 30 -3.22 -11.39 9.05
N LYS A 31 -3.39 -12.71 8.96
CA LYS A 31 -3.24 -13.44 7.70
C LYS A 31 -4.29 -12.98 6.68
N VAL A 32 -5.55 -12.83 7.11
CA VAL A 32 -6.61 -12.35 6.24
C VAL A 32 -6.29 -10.95 5.73
N TYR A 33 -5.83 -10.07 6.62
CA TYR A 33 -5.50 -8.70 6.23
C TYR A 33 -4.32 -8.64 5.26
N ALA A 34 -3.29 -9.45 5.49
CA ALA A 34 -2.16 -9.55 4.58
C ALA A 34 -2.60 -10.00 3.19
N GLN A 35 -3.49 -10.98 3.12
CA GLN A 35 -4.05 -11.46 1.84
C GLN A 35 -4.88 -10.38 1.15
N THR A 36 -5.63 -9.60 1.91
CA THR A 36 -6.42 -8.48 1.38
C THR A 36 -5.51 -7.43 0.75
N ILE A 37 -4.43 -7.07 1.43
CA ILE A 37 -3.46 -6.11 0.91
C ILE A 37 -2.79 -6.65 -0.35
N ASP A 38 -2.33 -7.88 -0.32
CA ASP A 38 -1.66 -8.50 -1.48
C ASP A 38 -2.59 -8.53 -2.70
N ALA A 39 -3.83 -8.95 -2.53
CA ALA A 39 -4.81 -9.00 -3.62
C ALA A 39 -5.06 -7.62 -4.22
N ALA A 40 -5.16 -6.60 -3.36
CA ALA A 40 -5.36 -5.22 -3.82
C ALA A 40 -4.15 -4.70 -4.60
N LEU A 41 -2.94 -4.99 -4.12
CA LEU A 41 -1.72 -4.56 -4.80
C LEU A 41 -1.55 -5.25 -6.17
N LEU A 42 -1.90 -6.54 -6.26
CA LEU A 42 -1.87 -7.26 -7.54
C LEU A 42 -2.88 -6.67 -8.52
N LYS A 43 -4.06 -6.30 -8.05
CA LYS A 43 -5.07 -5.68 -8.89
C LYS A 43 -4.61 -4.30 -9.38
N LEU A 44 -3.99 -3.51 -8.51
CA LEU A 44 -3.42 -2.22 -8.90
C LEU A 44 -2.28 -2.38 -9.89
N ALA A 45 -1.49 -3.44 -9.78
CA ALA A 45 -0.43 -3.71 -10.74
C ALA A 45 -0.98 -4.01 -12.14
N GLN A 46 -2.14 -4.68 -12.22
CA GLN A 46 -2.82 -4.94 -13.49
C GLN A 46 -3.56 -3.71 -14.04
N TYR A 47 -4.09 -2.87 -13.17
CA TYR A 47 -4.87 -1.69 -13.52
C TYR A 47 -4.32 -0.47 -12.78
N PRO A 48 -3.12 0.01 -13.15
CA PRO A 48 -2.44 1.04 -12.35
C PRO A 48 -3.17 2.38 -12.27
N ASP A 49 -4.06 2.65 -13.21
CA ASP A 49 -4.81 3.91 -13.24
C ASP A 49 -6.02 3.92 -12.29
N PHE A 50 -6.30 2.81 -11.60
CA PHE A 50 -7.40 2.76 -10.63
C PHE A 50 -7.21 3.72 -9.46
N GLY A 51 -5.97 3.97 -9.07
CA GLY A 51 -5.68 4.86 -7.97
C GLY A 51 -5.98 6.32 -8.30
N ARG A 52 -6.23 7.10 -7.25
CA ARG A 52 -6.43 8.53 -7.35
C ARG A 52 -5.08 9.22 -7.59
N GLU A 53 -5.05 10.22 -8.46
CA GLU A 53 -3.84 11.01 -8.67
C GLU A 53 -3.50 11.83 -7.43
N ARG A 54 -2.25 11.79 -7.01
CA ARG A 54 -1.75 12.47 -5.82
C ARG A 54 -0.47 13.23 -6.12
N SER A 55 -0.49 14.02 -7.19
CA SER A 55 0.65 14.90 -7.52
C SER A 55 0.89 15.98 -6.48
N ASP A 56 -0.05 16.17 -5.56
CA ASP A 56 0.13 17.02 -4.37
C ASP A 56 1.21 16.47 -3.44
N ILE A 57 1.51 15.17 -3.49
CA ILE A 57 2.53 14.54 -2.65
C ILE A 57 3.87 14.49 -3.38
N TYR A 58 3.88 13.92 -4.58
CA TYR A 58 5.01 14.00 -5.49
C TYR A 58 4.53 13.68 -6.90
N ASN A 59 5.30 14.08 -7.89
CA ASN A 59 4.93 13.91 -9.30
C ASN A 59 4.82 12.42 -9.65
N GLY A 60 3.66 12.01 -10.15
CA GLY A 60 3.39 10.63 -10.51
C GLY A 60 2.82 9.78 -9.40
N ALA A 61 2.64 10.34 -8.19
CA ALA A 61 2.05 9.60 -7.07
C ALA A 61 0.58 9.29 -7.31
N LYS A 62 0.17 8.10 -6.88
CA LYS A 62 -1.22 7.68 -6.86
C LYS A 62 -1.52 7.08 -5.49
N SER A 63 -2.81 7.08 -5.11
CA SER A 63 -3.22 6.48 -3.84
C SER A 63 -4.47 5.63 -4.03
N PHE A 64 -4.59 4.59 -3.21
CA PHE A 64 -5.76 3.73 -3.22
C PHE A 64 -6.04 3.22 -1.81
N PRO A 65 -7.29 3.32 -1.33
CA PRO A 65 -7.61 2.86 0.02
C PRO A 65 -7.73 1.34 0.06
N ILE A 66 -7.15 0.74 1.10
CA ILE A 66 -7.29 -0.68 1.39
C ILE A 66 -7.69 -0.77 2.85
N GLU A 67 -8.97 -0.97 3.13
CA GLU A 67 -9.53 -1.00 4.48
C GLU A 67 -9.19 0.31 5.23
N LYS A 68 -8.44 0.22 6.32
CA LYS A 68 -8.05 1.37 7.14
C LYS A 68 -6.74 2.02 6.70
N HIS A 69 -6.14 1.51 5.63
CA HIS A 69 -4.85 2.00 5.15
C HIS A 69 -4.98 2.59 3.75
N ILE A 70 -4.01 3.39 3.38
CA ILE A 70 -3.92 3.97 2.04
C ILE A 70 -2.55 3.60 1.49
N VAL A 71 -2.54 2.97 0.33
CA VAL A 71 -1.31 2.67 -0.39
C VAL A 71 -0.98 3.84 -1.31
N PHE A 72 0.28 4.29 -1.26
CA PHE A 72 0.82 5.31 -2.16
C PHE A 72 1.79 4.62 -3.10
N TYR A 73 1.57 4.78 -4.39
CA TYR A 73 2.34 4.04 -5.39
C TYR A 73 2.54 4.87 -6.64
N GLN A 74 3.40 4.39 -7.51
CA GLN A 74 3.60 4.96 -8.84
C GLN A 74 3.63 3.84 -9.86
N ILE A 75 3.30 4.17 -11.10
CA ILE A 75 3.32 3.21 -12.21
C ILE A 75 4.78 2.93 -12.56
N SER A 76 5.07 1.66 -12.79
CA SER A 76 6.39 1.21 -13.22
C SER A 76 6.28 0.40 -14.51
N ASP A 77 7.43 0.01 -15.07
CA ASP A 77 7.47 -0.70 -16.36
C ASP A 77 6.69 -2.01 -16.34
N ASN A 78 6.62 -2.68 -15.19
CA ASN A 78 5.99 -3.99 -15.08
C ASN A 78 4.95 -4.05 -13.97
N GLY A 79 4.25 -2.95 -13.76
CA GLY A 79 3.21 -2.88 -12.74
C GLY A 79 3.30 -1.61 -11.94
N ILE A 80 3.53 -1.72 -10.63
CA ILE A 80 3.61 -0.57 -9.74
C ILE A 80 4.77 -0.72 -8.75
N ASP A 81 5.28 0.43 -8.30
CA ASP A 81 6.19 0.52 -7.17
C ASP A 81 5.42 1.16 -6.01
N VAL A 82 5.32 0.44 -4.90
CA VAL A 82 4.61 0.91 -3.70
C VAL A 82 5.59 1.72 -2.85
N ALA A 83 5.31 3.02 -2.71
CA ALA A 83 6.18 3.94 -1.98
C ALA A 83 5.95 3.85 -0.47
N ARG A 84 4.69 3.88 -0.03
CA ARG A 84 4.31 3.79 1.39
C ARG A 84 2.94 3.13 1.53
N ILE A 85 2.71 2.53 2.70
CA ILE A 85 1.38 2.08 3.12
C ILE A 85 1.12 2.73 4.47
N LEU A 86 0.23 3.72 4.49
CA LEU A 86 -0.01 4.55 5.67
C LEU A 86 -1.42 4.34 6.20
N HIS A 87 -1.59 4.45 7.52
CA HIS A 87 -2.92 4.44 8.11
C HIS A 87 -3.70 5.68 7.63
N GLN A 88 -5.01 5.52 7.43
CA GLN A 88 -5.86 6.60 6.88
C GLN A 88 -5.85 7.88 7.72
N ARG A 89 -5.46 7.79 9.00
CA ARG A 89 -5.36 8.96 9.89
C ARG A 89 -4.02 9.66 9.85
N MET A 90 -3.03 9.08 9.19
CA MET A 90 -1.72 9.71 9.05
C MET A 90 -1.77 10.79 7.99
N ASP A 91 -1.05 11.89 8.24
CA ASP A 91 -0.89 12.95 7.25
C ASP A 91 0.22 12.55 6.27
N PRO A 92 -0.12 12.28 4.99
CA PRO A 92 0.89 11.83 4.03
C PRO A 92 2.05 12.82 3.87
N SER A 93 1.79 14.11 4.01
CA SER A 93 2.84 15.13 3.82
C SER A 93 3.98 15.00 4.82
N LYS A 94 3.75 14.32 5.94
CA LYS A 94 4.77 14.11 6.98
C LYS A 94 5.60 12.85 6.76
N HIS A 95 5.26 12.05 5.75
CA HIS A 95 5.89 10.75 5.51
C HIS A 95 6.55 10.64 4.14
N PHE A 96 6.62 11.74 3.41
CA PHE A 96 7.28 11.81 2.09
C PHE A 96 8.30 12.94 2.01
#